data_bae738a2314afa653133107db8323e18
#
_entry.id   bae738a2314afa653133107db8323e18
#
_cell.length_a   1.000
_cell.length_b   1.000
_cell.length_c   1.000
_cell.angle_alpha   90.00
_cell.angle_beta   90.00
_cell.angle_gamma   90.00
#
_symmetry.space_group_name_H-M   'P 1'
#
loop_
_entity.id
_entity.type
_entity.pdbx_description
1 polymer ?
#
loop_
_entity_poly.entity_id
_entity_poly.type
_entity_poly.pdbx_seq_one_letter_code
_entity_poly.pdbx_strand_id
1 'polypeptide(L)'
;MKPANLYNTKFETLFGWIALERSEQGITRCSLPEKQESKCMQVINGWDSKHLETEGLFSKEIEKLHGYLEGRSYSLQDIALDVSKAPPFYKTVWAICRSIGIGSTKSYKWVAGKSGSPKASRAVGQAMANNRITLIIPCHRVIGANGNLTGFGKGKTRLDLKLKLLELEKEYISKH
;
A
#
# COMPACT_ATOMS: atom_id res chain seq x y z
N MET A 1 19.89 15.61 -14.43
CA MET A 1 18.46 15.33 -14.40
C MET A 1 17.81 16.30 -13.40
N LYS A 2 16.77 17.05 -13.80
CA LYS A 2 15.99 17.86 -12.85
C LYS A 2 15.37 16.91 -11.81
N PRO A 3 15.40 17.26 -10.52
CA PRO A 3 14.68 16.47 -9.53
C PRO A 3 13.20 16.38 -9.93
N ALA A 4 12.64 15.19 -9.94
CA ALA A 4 11.22 15.01 -10.24
C ALA A 4 10.41 15.82 -9.21
N ASN A 5 9.50 16.65 -9.69
CA ASN A 5 8.59 17.35 -8.81
C ASN A 5 7.73 16.30 -8.09
N LEU A 6 7.76 16.32 -6.75
CA LEU A 6 6.94 15.48 -5.90
C LEU A 6 5.86 16.33 -5.26
N TYR A 7 4.64 15.86 -5.36
CA TYR A 7 3.44 16.51 -4.82
C TYR A 7 2.80 15.59 -3.80
N ASN A 8 2.23 16.15 -2.74
CA ASN A 8 1.51 15.37 -1.73
C ASN A 8 0.15 15.97 -1.42
N THR A 9 -0.73 15.14 -0.89
CA THR A 9 -2.04 15.49 -0.36
C THR A 9 -2.41 14.59 0.81
N LYS A 10 -3.47 14.95 1.52
CA LYS A 10 -4.11 14.11 2.53
C LYS A 10 -5.63 14.16 2.35
N PHE A 11 -6.30 13.12 2.77
CA PHE A 11 -7.76 13.03 2.76
C PHE A 11 -8.25 12.09 3.84
N GLU A 12 -9.47 12.28 4.27
CA GLU A 12 -10.11 11.45 5.30
C GLU A 12 -10.86 10.29 4.68
N THR A 13 -10.87 9.14 5.34
CA THR A 13 -11.59 7.92 4.95
C THR A 13 -12.28 7.30 6.16
N LEU A 14 -13.13 6.28 5.96
CA LEU A 14 -13.73 5.51 7.06
C LEU A 14 -12.68 4.83 7.96
N PHE A 15 -11.46 4.62 7.46
CA PHE A 15 -10.34 4.03 8.21
C PHE A 15 -9.43 5.08 8.86
N GLY A 16 -9.67 6.36 8.59
CA GLY A 16 -8.86 7.50 9.04
C GLY A 16 -8.18 8.25 7.90
N TRP A 17 -7.26 9.12 8.25
CA TRP A 17 -6.54 10.01 7.34
C TRP A 17 -5.43 9.30 6.58
N ILE A 18 -5.40 9.46 5.27
CA ILE A 18 -4.39 8.90 4.38
C ILE A 18 -3.64 10.04 3.69
N ALA A 19 -2.33 9.89 3.61
CA ALA A 19 -1.46 10.75 2.82
C ALA A 19 -1.05 10.05 1.52
N LEU A 20 -1.03 10.80 0.43
CA LEU A 20 -0.50 10.37 -0.88
C LEU A 20 0.64 11.28 -1.30
N GLU A 21 1.62 10.70 -1.97
CA GLU A 21 2.66 11.42 -2.71
C GLU A 21 2.74 10.86 -4.12
N ARG A 22 2.93 11.73 -5.10
CA ARG A 22 3.14 11.33 -6.48
C ARG A 22 4.22 12.15 -7.17
N SER A 23 4.81 11.53 -8.18
CA SER A 23 5.55 12.18 -9.26
C SER A 23 4.65 12.34 -10.49
N GLU A 24 5.18 12.87 -11.57
CA GLU A 24 4.51 12.88 -12.89
C GLU A 24 4.21 11.46 -13.41
N GLN A 25 4.97 10.45 -12.97
CA GLN A 25 4.85 9.07 -13.42
C GLN A 25 3.81 8.24 -12.63
N GLY A 26 3.45 8.66 -11.42
CA GLY A 26 2.49 7.93 -10.59
C GLY A 26 2.71 8.10 -9.09
N ILE A 27 1.99 7.31 -8.31
CA ILE A 27 2.08 7.32 -6.85
C ILE A 27 3.44 6.79 -6.40
N THR A 28 4.13 7.57 -5.57
CA THR A 28 5.41 7.24 -4.94
C THR A 28 5.26 6.79 -3.50
N ARG A 29 4.22 7.29 -2.81
CA ARG A 29 3.88 6.92 -1.42
C ARG A 29 2.36 6.96 -1.19
N CYS A 30 1.90 6.04 -0.37
CA CYS A 30 0.57 6.00 0.21
C CYS A 30 0.72 5.54 1.66
N SER A 31 0.32 6.38 2.62
CA SER A 31 0.41 6.03 4.03
C SER A 31 -0.63 4.98 4.44
N LEU A 32 -0.41 4.33 5.56
CA LEU A 32 -1.51 3.67 6.27
C LEU A 32 -2.46 4.73 6.85
N PRO A 33 -3.76 4.40 7.02
CA PRO A 33 -4.71 5.31 7.67
C PRO A 33 -4.28 5.66 9.10
N GLU A 34 -4.31 6.94 9.42
CA GLU A 34 -4.05 7.48 10.74
C GLU A 34 -5.34 8.00 11.38
N LYS A 35 -5.55 7.72 12.66
CA LYS A 35 -6.80 8.12 13.36
C LYS A 35 -6.98 9.64 13.45
N GLN A 36 -5.88 10.39 13.46
CA GLN A 36 -5.88 11.84 13.60
C GLN A 36 -5.18 12.48 12.41
N GLU A 37 -5.76 13.57 11.91
CA GLU A 37 -5.17 14.38 10.85
C GLU A 37 -3.74 14.84 11.18
N SER A 38 -3.51 15.25 12.43
CA SER A 38 -2.21 15.67 12.91
C SER A 38 -1.13 14.60 12.78
N LYS A 39 -1.50 13.32 12.95
CA LYS A 39 -0.57 12.19 12.73
C LYS A 39 -0.28 12.00 11.25
N CYS A 40 -1.30 12.12 10.39
CA CYS A 40 -1.12 12.09 8.93
C CYS A 40 -0.21 13.23 8.46
N MET A 41 -0.36 14.45 9.02
CA MET A 41 0.53 15.57 8.73
C MET A 41 1.97 15.30 9.18
N GLN A 42 2.20 14.65 10.31
CA GLN A 42 3.55 14.23 10.73
C GLN A 42 4.19 13.28 9.73
N VAL A 43 3.39 12.38 9.11
CA VAL A 43 3.87 11.50 8.05
C VAL A 43 4.30 12.30 6.83
N ILE A 44 3.48 13.26 6.38
CA ILE A 44 3.78 14.13 5.24
C ILE A 44 5.03 14.98 5.49
N ASN A 45 5.16 15.55 6.67
CA ASN A 45 6.32 16.38 7.05
C ASN A 45 7.64 15.60 7.03
N GLY A 46 7.58 14.27 7.15
CA GLY A 46 8.74 13.38 6.96
C GLY A 46 9.03 13.04 5.49
N TRP A 47 8.24 13.57 4.53
CA TRP A 47 8.46 13.38 3.11
C TRP A 47 9.16 14.59 2.49
N ASP A 48 10.04 14.34 1.54
CA ASP A 48 10.76 15.38 0.81
C ASP A 48 9.96 15.82 -0.43
N SER A 49 8.72 16.24 -0.21
CA SER A 49 7.79 16.64 -1.27
C SER A 49 7.08 17.96 -0.92
N LYS A 50 6.73 18.71 -1.97
CA LYS A 50 5.99 19.97 -1.82
C LYS A 50 4.51 19.65 -1.64
N HIS A 51 3.90 20.24 -0.62
CA HIS A 51 2.44 20.25 -0.53
C HIS A 51 1.90 21.20 -1.61
N LEU A 52 1.17 20.65 -2.56
CA LEU A 52 0.42 21.42 -3.53
C LEU A 52 -1.04 21.01 -3.43
N GLU A 53 -1.87 21.94 -2.99
CA GLU A 53 -3.32 21.87 -3.19
C GLU A 53 -3.62 22.12 -4.68
N THR A 54 -3.26 21.16 -5.53
CA THR A 54 -3.68 21.17 -6.92
C THR A 54 -5.00 20.43 -6.99
N GLU A 55 -6.09 21.18 -7.10
CA GLU A 55 -7.41 20.61 -7.37
C GLU A 55 -7.30 19.60 -8.52
N GLY A 56 -7.76 18.38 -8.26
CA GLY A 56 -7.85 17.35 -9.29
C GLY A 56 -6.63 16.44 -9.47
N LEU A 57 -5.43 16.81 -9.02
CA LEU A 57 -4.22 16.00 -9.27
C LEU A 57 -4.28 14.57 -8.69
N PHE A 58 -5.00 14.37 -7.60
CA PHE A 58 -5.16 13.11 -6.90
C PHE A 58 -6.60 12.56 -6.93
N SER A 59 -7.52 13.20 -7.65
CA SER A 59 -8.96 12.87 -7.60
C SER A 59 -9.23 11.40 -7.90
N LYS A 60 -8.60 10.85 -8.94
CA LYS A 60 -8.78 9.46 -9.34
C LYS A 60 -8.30 8.48 -8.27
N GLU A 61 -7.14 8.72 -7.69
CA GLU A 61 -6.56 7.87 -6.66
C GLU A 61 -7.37 7.93 -5.36
N ILE A 62 -7.81 9.13 -4.98
CA ILE A 62 -8.65 9.35 -3.79
C ILE A 62 -9.99 8.64 -3.96
N GLU A 63 -10.68 8.83 -5.09
CA GLU A 63 -11.95 8.17 -5.38
C GLU A 63 -11.83 6.64 -5.30
N LYS A 64 -10.78 6.07 -5.88
CA LYS A 64 -10.53 4.62 -5.84
C LYS A 64 -10.24 4.11 -4.44
N LEU A 65 -9.45 4.85 -3.65
CA LEU A 65 -9.16 4.48 -2.26
C LEU A 65 -10.41 4.58 -1.38
N HIS A 66 -11.25 5.60 -1.58
CA HIS A 66 -12.57 5.65 -0.93
C HIS A 66 -13.42 4.45 -1.31
N GLY A 67 -13.58 4.18 -2.60
CA GLY A 67 -14.36 3.03 -3.09
C GLY A 67 -13.87 1.71 -2.49
N TYR A 68 -12.55 1.51 -2.42
CA TYR A 68 -11.94 0.33 -1.81
C TYR A 68 -12.25 0.23 -0.31
N LEU A 69 -12.02 1.29 0.46
CA LEU A 69 -12.19 1.26 1.92
C LEU A 69 -13.67 1.28 2.37
N GLU A 70 -14.56 1.68 1.49
CA GLU A 70 -16.02 1.65 1.72
C GLU A 70 -16.68 0.36 1.20
N GLY A 71 -15.92 -0.55 0.63
CA GLY A 71 -16.47 -1.78 0.11
C GLY A 71 -17.29 -1.63 -1.18
N ARG A 72 -17.12 -0.55 -1.94
CA ARG A 72 -17.87 -0.28 -3.19
C ARG A 72 -17.11 -0.69 -4.46
N SER A 73 -15.81 -0.51 -4.48
CA SER A 73 -14.94 -0.86 -5.60
C SER A 73 -13.58 -1.30 -5.09
N TYR A 74 -12.97 -2.29 -5.74
CA TYR A 74 -11.80 -2.97 -5.16
C TYR A 74 -10.57 -2.98 -6.04
N SER A 75 -10.67 -2.56 -7.29
CA SER A 75 -9.50 -2.53 -8.15
C SER A 75 -8.70 -1.26 -7.96
N LEU A 76 -7.54 -1.40 -7.30
CA LEU A 76 -6.51 -0.37 -7.24
C LEU A 76 -5.38 -0.66 -8.26
N GLN A 77 -5.56 -1.64 -9.15
CA GLN A 77 -4.50 -2.12 -10.04
C GLN A 77 -4.17 -1.17 -11.19
N ASP A 78 -5.11 -0.32 -11.58
CA ASP A 78 -4.91 0.67 -12.64
C ASP A 78 -4.34 2.02 -12.12
N ILE A 79 -4.07 2.13 -10.82
CA ILE A 79 -3.33 3.27 -10.27
C ILE A 79 -1.88 3.16 -10.71
N ALA A 80 -1.40 4.17 -11.43
CA ALA A 80 0.01 4.24 -11.84
C ALA A 80 0.93 4.41 -10.63
N LEU A 81 2.02 3.66 -10.58
CA LEU A 81 3.00 3.71 -9.50
C LEU A 81 4.36 4.17 -10.03
N ASP A 82 5.01 5.03 -9.28
CA ASP A 82 6.42 5.32 -9.48
C ASP A 82 7.27 4.65 -8.41
N VAL A 83 7.78 3.48 -8.75
CA VAL A 83 8.72 2.70 -7.94
C VAL A 83 10.16 2.77 -8.49
N SER A 84 10.47 3.75 -9.33
CA SER A 84 11.75 3.90 -10.03
C SER A 84 12.94 3.86 -9.08
N LYS A 85 12.83 4.50 -7.91
CA LYS A 85 13.86 4.58 -6.87
C LYS A 85 13.96 3.33 -5.97
N ALA A 86 13.09 2.34 -6.14
CA ALA A 86 13.13 1.13 -5.31
C ALA A 86 14.21 0.15 -5.79
N PRO A 87 14.82 -0.63 -4.89
CA PRO A 87 15.73 -1.71 -5.27
C PRO A 87 15.07 -2.70 -6.24
N PRO A 88 15.81 -3.28 -7.21
CA PRO A 88 15.24 -4.22 -8.19
C PRO A 88 14.45 -5.37 -7.57
N PHE A 89 14.97 -5.99 -6.52
CA PHE A 89 14.29 -7.06 -5.81
C PHE A 89 12.95 -6.61 -5.20
N TYR A 90 12.91 -5.40 -4.63
CA TYR A 90 11.66 -4.85 -4.07
C TYR A 90 10.61 -4.60 -5.16
N LYS A 91 11.01 -4.08 -6.32
CA LYS A 91 10.12 -3.89 -7.47
C LYS A 91 9.47 -5.21 -7.87
N THR A 92 10.25 -6.28 -7.99
CA THR A 92 9.76 -7.63 -8.29
C THR A 92 8.78 -8.13 -7.23
N VAL A 93 9.15 -8.04 -5.95
CA VAL A 93 8.32 -8.48 -4.82
C VAL A 93 7.01 -7.69 -4.76
N TRP A 94 7.05 -6.37 -4.96
CA TRP A 94 5.85 -5.52 -4.95
C TRP A 94 4.93 -5.78 -6.14
N ALA A 95 5.49 -6.05 -7.32
CA ALA A 95 4.70 -6.46 -8.49
C ALA A 95 3.96 -7.79 -8.24
N ILE A 96 4.64 -8.78 -7.67
CA ILE A 96 4.05 -10.06 -7.28
C ILE A 96 2.99 -9.86 -6.19
N CYS A 97 3.27 -9.04 -5.18
CA CYS A 97 2.31 -8.72 -4.13
C CYS A 97 1.04 -8.11 -4.73
N ARG A 98 1.19 -7.19 -5.68
CA ARG A 98 0.09 -6.50 -6.34
C ARG A 98 -0.77 -7.43 -7.20
N SER A 99 -0.21 -8.54 -7.68
CA SER A 99 -0.97 -9.57 -8.42
C SER A 99 -1.83 -10.49 -7.55
N ILE A 100 -1.69 -10.43 -6.21
CA ILE A 100 -2.54 -11.20 -5.31
C ILE A 100 -3.95 -10.60 -5.34
N GLY A 101 -4.92 -11.40 -5.80
CA GLY A 101 -6.30 -10.97 -5.91
C GLY A 101 -6.92 -10.61 -4.57
N ILE A 102 -7.99 -9.84 -4.64
CA ILE A 102 -8.80 -9.45 -3.50
C ILE A 102 -9.35 -10.66 -2.77
N GLY A 103 -9.48 -10.59 -1.46
CA GLY A 103 -9.96 -11.70 -0.61
C GLY A 103 -9.03 -12.91 -0.59
N SER A 104 -7.89 -12.87 -1.33
CA SER A 104 -6.89 -13.93 -1.34
C SER A 104 -5.67 -13.56 -0.52
N THR A 105 -5.06 -14.54 0.11
CA THR A 105 -3.78 -14.37 0.82
C THR A 105 -2.74 -15.32 0.28
N LYS A 106 -1.48 -14.92 0.36
CA LYS A 106 -0.32 -15.76 0.01
C LYS A 106 0.73 -15.66 1.10
N SER A 107 1.54 -16.74 1.24
CA SER A 107 2.62 -16.72 2.21
C SER A 107 3.85 -15.97 1.69
N TYR A 108 4.70 -15.46 2.60
CA TYR A 108 6.02 -14.93 2.24
C TYR A 108 6.85 -15.93 1.43
N LYS A 109 6.72 -17.23 1.73
CA LYS A 109 7.38 -18.30 0.98
C LYS A 109 6.89 -18.40 -0.45
N TRP A 110 5.57 -18.24 -0.67
CA TRP A 110 5.00 -18.23 -2.00
C TRP A 110 5.51 -17.05 -2.83
N VAL A 111 5.53 -15.85 -2.24
CA VAL A 111 6.07 -14.64 -2.90
C VAL A 111 7.55 -14.83 -3.24
N ALA A 112 8.35 -15.41 -2.34
CA ALA A 112 9.76 -15.72 -2.57
C ALA A 112 9.95 -16.70 -3.74
N GLY A 113 9.14 -17.76 -3.81
CA GLY A 113 9.15 -18.69 -4.94
C GLY A 113 8.83 -17.99 -6.28
N LYS A 114 7.80 -17.16 -6.30
CA LYS A 114 7.41 -16.40 -7.50
C LYS A 114 8.45 -15.35 -7.93
N SER A 115 9.24 -14.82 -6.98
CA SER A 115 10.33 -13.87 -7.29
C SER A 115 11.61 -14.52 -7.83
N GLY A 116 11.60 -15.83 -8.06
CA GLY A 116 12.79 -16.58 -8.48
C GLY A 116 13.78 -16.86 -7.35
N SER A 117 13.43 -16.57 -6.09
CA SER A 117 14.32 -16.69 -4.93
C SER A 117 13.65 -17.45 -3.78
N PRO A 118 13.37 -18.78 -3.93
CA PRO A 118 12.50 -19.53 -3.01
C PRO A 118 13.00 -19.56 -1.56
N LYS A 119 14.27 -19.32 -1.32
CA LYS A 119 14.87 -19.23 0.02
C LYS A 119 14.84 -17.83 0.63
N ALA A 120 14.34 -16.81 -0.11
CA ALA A 120 14.42 -15.40 0.25
C ALA A 120 13.21 -14.88 1.06
N SER A 121 12.47 -15.72 1.79
CA SER A 121 11.26 -15.29 2.54
C SER A 121 11.52 -14.14 3.53
N ARG A 122 12.71 -14.10 4.16
CA ARG A 122 13.10 -12.97 5.03
C ARG A 122 13.29 -11.67 4.24
N ALA A 123 13.94 -11.75 3.06
CA ALA A 123 14.12 -10.59 2.18
C ALA A 123 12.78 -10.10 1.62
N VAL A 124 11.83 -10.99 1.32
CA VAL A 124 10.44 -10.64 1.00
C VAL A 124 9.80 -9.89 2.18
N GLY A 125 9.97 -10.37 3.40
CA GLY A 125 9.52 -9.68 4.61
C GLY A 125 10.08 -8.26 4.72
N GLN A 126 11.36 -8.06 4.44
CA GLN A 126 11.98 -6.74 4.40
C GLN A 126 11.41 -5.86 3.27
N ALA A 127 11.19 -6.41 2.09
CA ALA A 127 10.56 -5.67 0.99
C ALA A 127 9.14 -5.23 1.36
N MET A 128 8.35 -6.07 2.03
CA MET A 128 7.00 -5.71 2.51
C MET A 128 7.06 -4.65 3.63
N ALA A 129 8.00 -4.74 4.57
CA ALA A 129 8.18 -3.74 5.61
C ALA A 129 8.61 -2.36 5.07
N ASN A 130 9.28 -2.36 3.92
CA ASN A 130 9.69 -1.14 3.21
C ASN A 130 8.69 -0.69 2.13
N ASN A 131 7.50 -1.31 2.07
CA ASN A 131 6.46 -0.87 1.16
C ASN A 131 6.01 0.56 1.52
N ARG A 132 6.28 1.50 0.64
CA ARG A 132 5.91 2.92 0.80
C ARG A 132 4.55 3.25 0.20
N ILE A 133 3.96 2.32 -0.58
CA ILE A 133 2.70 2.52 -1.31
C ILE A 133 1.68 1.55 -0.76
N THR A 134 1.39 1.68 0.54
CA THR A 134 0.49 0.77 1.25
C THR A 134 -0.93 0.81 0.66
N LEU A 135 -1.73 -0.20 0.89
CA LEU A 135 -3.06 -0.42 0.29
C LEU A 135 -2.97 -0.72 -1.22
N ILE A 136 -2.36 0.15 -2.03
CA ILE A 136 -2.24 -0.01 -3.49
C ILE A 136 -1.28 -1.17 -3.82
N ILE A 137 -0.19 -1.33 -3.07
CA ILE A 137 0.59 -2.58 -3.01
C ILE A 137 0.09 -3.33 -1.78
N PRO A 138 -0.75 -4.36 -1.93
CA PRO A 138 -1.55 -4.93 -0.85
C PRO A 138 -0.75 -5.89 0.04
N CYS A 139 0.28 -5.38 0.74
CA CYS A 139 1.12 -6.18 1.61
C CYS A 139 0.34 -6.82 2.80
N HIS A 140 -0.88 -6.36 3.08
CA HIS A 140 -1.79 -7.02 4.02
C HIS A 140 -2.22 -8.42 3.54
N ARG A 141 -2.20 -8.71 2.23
CA ARG A 141 -2.50 -10.04 1.65
C ARG A 141 -1.34 -11.04 1.79
N VAL A 142 -0.17 -10.60 2.31
CA VAL A 142 0.97 -11.49 2.53
C VAL A 142 1.06 -11.85 4.01
N ILE A 143 0.96 -13.15 4.31
CA ILE A 143 0.84 -13.72 5.68
C ILE A 143 1.90 -14.77 5.95
N GLY A 144 2.00 -15.25 7.18
CA GLY A 144 2.87 -16.36 7.55
C GLY A 144 2.47 -17.67 6.86
N ALA A 145 3.39 -18.59 6.72
CA ALA A 145 3.13 -19.91 6.10
C ALA A 145 2.11 -20.75 6.89
N ASN A 146 2.00 -20.51 8.19
CA ASN A 146 1.03 -21.13 9.10
C ASN A 146 -0.32 -20.37 9.17
N GLY A 147 -0.54 -19.40 8.28
CA GLY A 147 -1.76 -18.56 8.27
C GLY A 147 -1.75 -17.39 9.26
N ASN A 148 -0.74 -17.29 10.11
CA ASN A 148 -0.68 -16.22 11.10
C ASN A 148 -0.41 -14.86 10.46
N LEU A 149 -1.06 -13.82 11.01
CA LEU A 149 -0.76 -12.44 10.64
C LEU A 149 0.61 -12.06 11.22
N THR A 150 1.50 -11.67 10.34
CA THR A 150 2.85 -11.23 10.68
C THR A 150 3.09 -9.86 10.09
N GLY A 151 3.79 -8.99 10.79
CA GLY A 151 4.27 -7.69 10.37
C GLY A 151 3.32 -6.85 9.49
N PHE A 152 2.91 -5.69 9.97
CA PHE A 152 2.21 -4.68 9.17
C PHE A 152 2.48 -3.29 9.77
N GLY A 153 2.70 -2.31 8.90
CA GLY A 153 3.26 -1.03 9.33
C GLY A 153 4.74 -1.19 9.70
N LYS A 154 5.31 -0.19 10.33
CA LYS A 154 6.68 -0.30 10.87
C LYS A 154 6.70 -1.29 12.02
N GLY A 155 7.09 -2.54 11.74
CA GLY A 155 7.08 -3.64 12.70
C GLY A 155 5.73 -4.36 12.78
N LYS A 156 5.26 -4.68 13.98
CA LYS A 156 3.99 -5.41 14.22
C LYS A 156 2.86 -4.51 14.72
N THR A 157 3.02 -3.20 14.62
CA THR A 157 2.19 -2.22 15.34
C THR A 157 0.77 -2.07 14.80
N ARG A 158 0.48 -2.52 13.57
CA ARG A 158 -0.79 -2.31 12.90
C ARG A 158 -1.45 -3.63 12.43
N LEU A 159 -1.32 -4.70 13.19
CA LEU A 159 -1.95 -5.99 12.87
C LEU A 159 -3.48 -5.93 12.93
N ASP A 160 -4.03 -5.07 13.78
CA ASP A 160 -5.45 -4.74 13.84
C ASP A 160 -5.98 -4.22 12.49
N LEU A 161 -5.24 -3.31 11.90
CA LEU A 161 -5.58 -2.76 10.58
C LEU A 161 -5.44 -3.81 9.48
N LYS A 162 -4.39 -4.64 9.54
CA LYS A 162 -4.21 -5.75 8.58
C LYS A 162 -5.41 -6.69 8.61
N LEU A 163 -5.87 -7.06 9.81
CA LEU A 163 -7.03 -7.92 9.98
C LEU A 163 -8.28 -7.27 9.39
N LYS A 164 -8.56 -6.00 9.73
CA LYS A 164 -9.72 -5.26 9.20
C LYS A 164 -9.74 -5.18 7.68
N LEU A 165 -8.59 -4.97 7.04
CA LEU A 165 -8.50 -4.95 5.57
C LEU A 165 -8.82 -6.32 4.97
N LEU A 166 -8.32 -7.40 5.58
CA LEU A 166 -8.62 -8.76 5.12
C LEU A 166 -10.09 -9.14 5.34
N GLU A 167 -10.71 -8.71 6.43
CA GLU A 167 -12.14 -8.89 6.70
C GLU A 167 -12.99 -8.12 5.69
N LEU A 168 -12.67 -6.85 5.43
CA LEU A 168 -13.33 -6.04 4.41
C LEU A 168 -13.33 -6.74 3.04
N GLU A 169 -12.18 -7.28 2.65
CA GLU A 169 -12.05 -7.99 1.38
C GLU A 169 -12.86 -9.31 1.34
N LYS A 170 -12.92 -10.05 2.45
CA LYS A 170 -13.75 -11.27 2.55
C LYS A 170 -15.23 -10.96 2.45
N GLU A 171 -15.70 -9.93 3.12
CA GLU A 171 -17.10 -9.50 3.06
C GLU A 171 -17.51 -9.14 1.63
N TYR A 172 -16.63 -8.49 0.89
CA TYR A 172 -16.91 -8.17 -0.50
C TYR A 172 -17.09 -9.43 -1.35
N ILE A 173 -16.14 -10.38 -1.28
CA ILE A 173 -16.23 -11.62 -2.05
C ILE A 173 -17.50 -12.43 -1.69
N SER A 174 -17.95 -12.36 -0.44
CA SER A 174 -19.17 -13.06 -0.03
C SER A 174 -20.48 -12.44 -0.56
N LYS A 175 -20.44 -11.19 -1.00
CA LYS A 175 -21.60 -10.43 -1.51
C LYS A 175 -21.69 -10.39 -3.05
N HIS A 176 -20.63 -10.83 -3.75
CA HIS A 176 -20.52 -10.78 -5.20
C HIS A 176 -20.04 -12.11 -5.79
#